data_ade1bf41930224bcecc2795a04eb3442
#
_entry.id   ade1bf41930224bcecc2795a04eb3442
#
_cell.length_a   1.000
_cell.length_b   1.000
_cell.length_c   1.000
_cell.angle_alpha   90.00
_cell.angle_beta   90.00
_cell.angle_gamma   90.00
#
_symmetry.space_group_name_H-M   'P 1'
#
loop_
_entity.id
_entity.type
_entity.pdbx_description
1 polymer ?
#
loop_
_entity_poly.entity_id
_entity_poly.type
_entity_poly.pdbx_seq_one_letter_code
_entity_poly.pdbx_strand_id
1 'polypeptide(L)'
;PLHTLLSHDLVDIYVGSDNTHWILHEKLLCARSKFFSKIFQSKETKDKHQSASFGLPDEDDESFAAFVSWLYGGGVRSPREENDLTVLFDLYLMGEKWAVGSLVADTLTEVRDWYARTDTYPGLRRVQYVYANTDEGSALRRLLVHSVARMLALSDRGIPQHWDKALRKNGQLAVDIIRAIQEWRIDALKVPDPRHDPESA
;
A
#
# COMPACT_ATOMS: atom_id res chain seq x y z
N PRO A 1 21.88 -4.35 15.30
CA PRO A 1 22.63 -3.47 14.40
C PRO A 1 22.77 -4.10 13.01
N LEU A 2 22.73 -3.30 11.92
CA LEU A 2 22.76 -3.81 10.56
C LEU A 2 23.97 -4.73 10.29
N HIS A 3 25.15 -4.35 10.78
CA HIS A 3 26.39 -5.12 10.55
C HIS A 3 26.31 -6.59 11.08
N THR A 4 25.48 -6.89 12.04
CA THR A 4 25.32 -8.28 12.54
C THR A 4 24.40 -9.12 11.63
N LEU A 5 23.64 -8.47 10.76
CA LEU A 5 22.74 -9.10 9.79
C LEU A 5 23.39 -9.29 8.41
N LEU A 6 24.52 -8.62 8.15
CA LEU A 6 25.33 -8.77 6.94
C LEU A 6 26.29 -9.95 7.14
N SER A 7 25.77 -11.17 7.04
CA SER A 7 26.54 -12.41 7.12
C SER A 7 27.03 -12.85 5.74
N HIS A 8 27.84 -13.92 5.72
CA HIS A 8 28.28 -14.55 4.46
C HIS A 8 27.18 -15.40 3.79
N ASP A 9 26.06 -15.62 4.50
CA ASP A 9 24.93 -16.41 3.97
C ASP A 9 24.13 -15.52 3.02
N LEU A 10 24.20 -15.84 1.74
CA LEU A 10 23.52 -15.12 0.67
C LEU A 10 22.42 -15.99 0.04
N VAL A 11 21.39 -15.36 -0.48
CA VAL A 11 20.30 -16.00 -1.21
C VAL A 11 20.13 -15.36 -2.58
N ASP A 12 19.78 -16.20 -3.55
CA ASP A 12 19.50 -15.77 -4.91
C ASP A 12 17.99 -15.53 -5.07
N ILE A 13 17.58 -14.31 -5.42
CA ILE A 13 16.19 -13.94 -5.67
C ILE A 13 16.06 -13.59 -7.16
N TYR A 14 15.07 -14.20 -7.82
CA TYR A 14 14.75 -13.93 -9.23
C TYR A 14 13.41 -13.22 -9.31
N VAL A 15 13.39 -12.03 -9.89
CA VAL A 15 12.24 -11.12 -9.87
C VAL A 15 11.73 -10.86 -11.29
N GLY A 16 10.41 -10.75 -11.40
CA GLY A 16 9.74 -10.38 -12.64
C GLY A 16 9.77 -11.45 -13.73
N SER A 17 9.16 -11.15 -14.85
CA SER A 17 9.12 -12.00 -16.02
C SER A 17 10.50 -12.24 -16.64
N ASP A 18 11.40 -11.28 -16.49
CA ASP A 18 12.76 -11.33 -17.05
C ASP A 18 13.75 -12.04 -16.12
N ASN A 19 13.27 -12.52 -14.95
CA ASN A 19 14.08 -13.18 -13.95
C ASN A 19 15.31 -12.35 -13.52
N THR A 20 15.12 -11.06 -13.26
CA THR A 20 16.19 -10.19 -12.77
C THR A 20 16.79 -10.78 -11.51
N HIS A 21 18.10 -11.03 -11.53
CA HIS A 21 18.80 -11.73 -10.48
C HIS A 21 19.32 -10.79 -9.41
N TRP A 22 18.93 -11.03 -8.17
CA TRP A 22 19.36 -10.33 -6.97
C TRP A 22 20.07 -11.26 -6.01
N ILE A 23 21.16 -10.81 -5.41
CA ILE A 23 21.88 -11.53 -4.35
C ILE A 23 21.76 -10.74 -3.05
N LEU A 24 21.07 -11.30 -2.05
CA LEU A 24 20.74 -10.61 -0.81
C LEU A 24 21.20 -11.40 0.41
N HIS A 25 21.42 -10.70 1.52
CA HIS A 25 21.81 -11.32 2.80
C HIS A 25 20.59 -12.02 3.43
N GLU A 26 20.67 -13.34 3.60
CA GLU A 26 19.59 -14.16 4.14
C GLU A 26 19.15 -13.70 5.51
N LYS A 27 20.10 -13.46 6.44
CA LYS A 27 19.79 -13.02 7.79
C LYS A 27 19.07 -11.68 7.83
N LEU A 28 19.40 -10.76 6.91
CA LEU A 28 18.74 -9.47 6.82
C LEU A 28 17.29 -9.62 6.35
N LEU A 29 17.06 -10.42 5.30
CA LEU A 29 15.71 -10.73 4.82
C LEU A 29 14.86 -11.39 5.91
N CYS A 30 15.39 -12.43 6.58
CA CYS A 30 14.69 -13.16 7.62
C CYS A 30 14.40 -12.30 8.85
N ALA A 31 15.29 -11.40 9.22
CA ALA A 31 15.09 -10.49 10.35
C ALA A 31 14.01 -9.44 10.09
N ARG A 32 13.78 -9.06 8.82
CA ARG A 32 12.79 -8.05 8.43
C ARG A 32 11.46 -8.63 8.01
N SER A 33 11.42 -9.89 7.54
CA SER A 33 10.24 -10.53 6.97
C SER A 33 10.01 -11.92 7.56
N LYS A 34 8.83 -12.09 8.17
CA LYS A 34 8.37 -13.42 8.62
C LYS A 34 8.12 -14.37 7.45
N PHE A 35 7.77 -13.84 6.28
CA PHE A 35 7.58 -14.63 5.07
C PHE A 35 8.90 -15.27 4.63
N PHE A 36 9.95 -14.48 4.42
CA PHE A 36 11.25 -14.99 4.03
C PHE A 36 11.89 -15.88 5.12
N SER A 37 11.70 -15.54 6.40
CA SER A 37 12.14 -16.38 7.50
C SER A 37 11.54 -17.79 7.42
N LYS A 38 10.24 -17.93 7.13
CA LYS A 38 9.62 -19.24 6.97
C LYS A 38 10.15 -20.02 5.75
N ILE A 39 10.38 -19.32 4.63
CA ILE A 39 10.89 -19.96 3.41
C ILE A 39 12.28 -20.52 3.61
N PHE A 40 13.19 -19.74 4.18
CA PHE A 40 14.59 -20.14 4.31
C PHE A 40 14.83 -21.09 5.48
N GLN A 41 14.15 -20.95 6.61
CA GLN A 41 14.21 -21.91 7.72
C GLN A 41 13.71 -23.32 7.31
N SER A 42 12.71 -23.40 6.44
CA SER A 42 12.24 -24.70 5.95
C SER A 42 13.26 -25.43 5.05
N LYS A 43 14.25 -24.72 4.53
CA LYS A 43 15.33 -25.25 3.66
C LYS A 43 16.57 -25.70 4.43
N GLU A 44 16.74 -25.31 5.70
CA GLU A 44 17.90 -25.73 6.54
C GLU A 44 17.99 -27.27 6.74
N THR A 45 16.90 -28.00 6.45
CA THR A 45 16.87 -29.47 6.47
C THR A 45 17.36 -30.12 5.19
N LYS A 46 17.66 -29.36 4.13
CA LYS A 46 18.12 -29.86 2.83
C LYS A 46 19.46 -29.23 2.46
N ASP A 47 20.48 -30.07 2.43
CA ASP A 47 21.84 -29.86 1.92
C ASP A 47 22.45 -28.44 2.08
N LYS A 48 23.36 -28.30 3.03
CA LYS A 48 24.16 -27.09 3.36
C LYS A 48 25.08 -26.56 2.24
N HIS A 49 24.99 -27.09 1.01
CA HIS A 49 25.90 -26.77 -0.10
C HIS A 49 25.23 -26.12 -1.31
N GLN A 50 23.91 -25.91 -1.31
CA GLN A 50 23.24 -25.13 -2.37
C GLN A 50 22.78 -23.79 -1.80
N SER A 51 23.22 -22.70 -2.44
CA SER A 51 22.66 -21.36 -2.15
C SER A 51 21.14 -21.42 -2.29
N ALA A 52 20.42 -20.91 -1.28
CA ALA A 52 18.97 -20.89 -1.33
C ALA A 52 18.55 -19.95 -2.46
N SER A 53 17.71 -20.43 -3.38
CA SER A 53 17.14 -19.61 -4.46
C SER A 53 15.63 -19.51 -4.33
N PHE A 54 15.05 -18.35 -4.70
CA PHE A 54 13.63 -18.08 -4.63
C PHE A 54 13.19 -17.19 -5.79
N GLY A 55 12.07 -17.55 -6.45
CA GLY A 55 11.50 -16.78 -7.55
C GLY A 55 10.29 -15.94 -7.12
N LEU A 56 10.23 -14.72 -7.62
CA LEU A 56 9.14 -13.75 -7.47
C LEU A 56 8.67 -13.27 -8.86
N PRO A 57 8.10 -14.15 -9.69
CA PRO A 57 7.80 -13.83 -11.09
C PRO A 57 6.70 -12.79 -11.27
N ASP A 58 5.85 -12.61 -10.26
CA ASP A 58 4.72 -11.67 -10.29
C ASP A 58 5.06 -10.29 -9.74
N GLU A 59 6.28 -10.10 -9.22
CA GLU A 59 6.71 -8.81 -8.67
C GLU A 59 7.35 -7.93 -9.76
N ASP A 60 7.19 -6.62 -9.60
CA ASP A 60 7.81 -5.63 -10.48
C ASP A 60 9.25 -5.34 -10.04
N ASP A 61 10.17 -5.26 -11.01
CA ASP A 61 11.60 -5.04 -10.76
C ASP A 61 11.89 -3.69 -10.10
N GLU A 62 11.21 -2.62 -10.50
CA GLU A 62 11.43 -1.28 -9.94
C GLU A 62 10.98 -1.22 -8.48
N SER A 63 9.82 -1.81 -8.20
CA SER A 63 9.28 -1.89 -6.83
C SER A 63 10.15 -2.80 -5.96
N PHE A 64 10.69 -3.89 -6.51
CA PHE A 64 11.64 -4.74 -5.79
C PHE A 64 12.97 -4.04 -5.53
N ALA A 65 13.49 -3.25 -6.47
CA ALA A 65 14.67 -2.42 -6.26
C ALA A 65 14.46 -1.40 -5.12
N ALA A 66 13.27 -0.81 -5.04
CA ALA A 66 12.89 0.07 -3.93
C ALA A 66 12.85 -0.69 -2.59
N PHE A 67 12.32 -1.93 -2.57
CA PHE A 67 12.36 -2.81 -1.40
C PHE A 67 13.80 -3.11 -0.96
N VAL A 68 14.69 -3.46 -1.88
CA VAL A 68 16.10 -3.72 -1.57
C VAL A 68 16.76 -2.47 -1.00
N SER A 69 16.53 -1.29 -1.59
CA SER A 69 17.04 -0.03 -1.05
C SER A 69 16.59 0.20 0.39
N TRP A 70 15.30 0.00 0.67
CA TRP A 70 14.77 0.11 2.02
C TRP A 70 15.37 -0.94 2.97
N LEU A 71 15.49 -2.19 2.52
CA LEU A 71 16.00 -3.31 3.30
C LEU A 71 17.42 -3.02 3.84
N TYR A 72 18.26 -2.41 3.04
CA TYR A 72 19.64 -2.03 3.40
C TYR A 72 19.77 -0.68 4.10
N GLY A 73 18.67 -0.09 4.55
CA GLY A 73 18.67 1.11 5.37
C GLY A 73 18.53 2.43 4.62
N GLY A 74 18.21 2.37 3.32
CA GLY A 74 17.98 3.56 2.50
C GLY A 74 16.65 4.28 2.79
N GLY A 75 15.75 3.66 3.55
CA GLY A 75 14.40 4.17 3.75
C GLY A 75 13.53 4.07 2.50
N VAL A 76 12.28 4.51 2.61
CA VAL A 76 11.37 4.65 1.46
C VAL A 76 11.65 6.00 0.80
N ARG A 77 11.83 5.99 -0.51
CA ARG A 77 12.08 7.22 -1.26
C ARG A 77 10.81 8.04 -1.39
N SER A 78 10.88 9.32 -1.02
CA SER A 78 9.76 10.26 -1.21
C SER A 78 9.47 10.46 -2.70
N PRO A 79 8.19 10.39 -3.10
CA PRO A 79 7.80 10.59 -4.49
C PRO A 79 8.05 12.03 -4.94
N ARG A 80 8.51 12.20 -6.18
CA ARG A 80 8.76 13.51 -6.82
C ARG A 80 7.61 13.91 -7.73
N GLU A 81 6.98 12.92 -8.36
CA GLU A 81 5.83 13.09 -9.24
C GLU A 81 4.76 12.03 -8.97
N GLU A 82 3.57 12.22 -9.52
CA GLU A 82 2.43 11.32 -9.26
C GLU A 82 2.69 9.88 -9.73
N ASN A 83 3.49 9.68 -10.78
CA ASN A 83 3.82 8.36 -11.28
C ASN A 83 4.62 7.53 -10.27
N ASP A 84 5.45 8.16 -9.46
CA ASP A 84 6.25 7.49 -8.42
C ASP A 84 5.35 6.79 -7.37
N LEU A 85 4.08 7.22 -7.22
CA LEU A 85 3.13 6.57 -6.33
C LEU A 85 2.82 5.13 -6.73
N THR A 86 3.03 4.76 -7.99
CA THR A 86 2.84 3.37 -8.45
C THR A 86 3.81 2.45 -7.71
N VAL A 87 5.10 2.81 -7.72
CA VAL A 87 6.14 2.07 -6.99
C VAL A 87 5.85 2.00 -5.49
N LEU A 88 5.35 3.11 -4.89
CA LEU A 88 4.99 3.10 -3.48
C LEU A 88 3.82 2.18 -3.17
N PHE A 89 2.81 2.12 -4.03
CA PHE A 89 1.67 1.23 -3.83
C PHE A 89 2.09 -0.24 -3.92
N ASP A 90 2.92 -0.58 -4.92
CA ASP A 90 3.44 -1.93 -5.06
C ASP A 90 4.35 -2.31 -3.89
N LEU A 91 5.20 -1.39 -3.45
CA LEU A 91 6.05 -1.56 -2.27
C LEU A 91 5.22 -1.77 -0.98
N TYR A 92 4.11 -1.06 -0.84
CA TYR A 92 3.16 -1.28 0.24
C TYR A 92 2.57 -2.70 0.19
N LEU A 93 2.11 -3.14 -0.99
CA LEU A 93 1.55 -4.47 -1.20
C LEU A 93 2.57 -5.58 -0.92
N MET A 94 3.83 -5.40 -1.35
CA MET A 94 4.93 -6.30 -0.99
C MET A 94 5.10 -6.36 0.54
N GLY A 95 5.05 -5.22 1.23
CA GLY A 95 5.14 -5.14 2.69
C GLY A 95 4.04 -5.92 3.40
N GLU A 96 2.80 -5.83 2.94
CA GLU A 96 1.67 -6.64 3.45
C GLU A 96 1.88 -8.13 3.14
N LYS A 97 2.15 -8.47 1.88
CA LYS A 97 2.35 -9.85 1.40
C LYS A 97 3.47 -10.58 2.15
N TRP A 98 4.57 -9.89 2.41
CA TRP A 98 5.75 -10.46 3.07
C TRP A 98 5.77 -10.23 4.59
N ALA A 99 4.70 -9.66 5.15
CA ALA A 99 4.55 -9.36 6.57
C ALA A 99 5.71 -8.50 7.13
N VAL A 100 6.08 -7.44 6.41
CA VAL A 100 7.10 -6.45 6.77
C VAL A 100 6.43 -5.18 7.30
N GLY A 101 5.97 -5.20 8.54
CA GLY A 101 5.16 -4.13 9.11
C GLY A 101 5.83 -2.75 9.12
N SER A 102 7.16 -2.68 9.27
CA SER A 102 7.90 -1.41 9.19
C SER A 102 7.89 -0.82 7.77
N LEU A 103 8.03 -1.66 6.73
CA LEU A 103 7.92 -1.22 5.35
C LEU A 103 6.51 -0.67 5.04
N VAL A 104 5.48 -1.39 5.50
CA VAL A 104 4.08 -0.94 5.38
C VAL A 104 3.89 0.44 6.00
N ALA A 105 4.39 0.66 7.22
CA ALA A 105 4.27 1.93 7.93
C ALA A 105 5.02 3.06 7.23
N ASP A 106 6.27 2.81 6.82
CA ASP A 106 7.12 3.79 6.15
C ASP A 106 6.50 4.20 4.80
N THR A 107 6.04 3.23 4.01
CA THR A 107 5.41 3.48 2.71
C THR A 107 4.10 4.24 2.85
N LEU A 108 3.27 3.86 3.82
CA LEU A 108 2.00 4.55 4.09
C LEU A 108 2.24 6.02 4.49
N THR A 109 3.32 6.29 5.23
CA THR A 109 3.72 7.64 5.59
C THR A 109 4.05 8.46 4.36
N GLU A 110 4.89 7.95 3.45
CA GLU A 110 5.26 8.64 2.21
C GLU A 110 4.05 8.92 1.30
N VAL A 111 3.11 7.98 1.20
CA VAL A 111 1.86 8.17 0.44
C VAL A 111 1.01 9.29 1.06
N ARG A 112 0.85 9.30 2.38
CA ARG A 112 0.10 10.35 3.10
C ARG A 112 0.75 11.71 2.91
N ASP A 113 2.05 11.78 3.09
CA ASP A 113 2.83 13.03 3.00
C ASP A 113 2.80 13.59 1.57
N TRP A 114 2.80 12.72 0.55
CA TRP A 114 2.61 13.15 -0.83
C TRP A 114 1.29 13.90 -1.02
N TYR A 115 0.16 13.27 -0.68
CA TYR A 115 -1.16 13.89 -0.84
C TYR A 115 -1.32 15.16 0.00
N ALA A 116 -0.75 15.19 1.20
CA ALA A 116 -0.76 16.39 2.05
C ALA A 116 0.07 17.53 1.44
N ARG A 117 1.29 17.24 0.97
CA ARG A 117 2.21 18.24 0.40
C ARG A 117 1.73 18.80 -0.93
N THR A 118 1.11 17.98 -1.76
CA THR A 118 0.61 18.39 -3.07
C THR A 118 -0.80 18.96 -3.04
N ASP A 119 -1.47 18.91 -1.87
CA ASP A 119 -2.88 19.28 -1.70
C ASP A 119 -3.79 18.61 -2.75
N THR A 120 -3.55 17.31 -2.97
CA THR A 120 -4.31 16.51 -3.94
C THR A 120 -5.03 15.34 -3.27
N TYR A 121 -5.94 14.73 -4.01
CA TYR A 121 -6.68 13.54 -3.59
C TYR A 121 -6.42 12.35 -4.52
N PRO A 122 -6.54 11.11 -4.00
CA PRO A 122 -6.36 9.93 -4.82
C PRO A 122 -7.34 9.89 -6.00
N GLY A 123 -6.81 9.71 -7.20
CA GLY A 123 -7.62 9.50 -8.39
C GLY A 123 -8.31 8.13 -8.41
N LEU A 124 -9.41 8.03 -9.15
CA LEU A 124 -10.24 6.81 -9.23
C LEU A 124 -9.43 5.56 -9.59
N ARG A 125 -8.48 5.65 -10.53
CA ARG A 125 -7.65 4.51 -10.95
C ARG A 125 -6.84 3.93 -9.78
N ARG A 126 -6.26 4.79 -8.94
CA ARG A 126 -5.49 4.37 -7.76
C ARG A 126 -6.36 3.70 -6.72
N VAL A 127 -7.55 4.25 -6.49
CA VAL A 127 -8.52 3.63 -5.57
C VAL A 127 -8.95 2.26 -6.09
N GLN A 128 -9.26 2.13 -7.37
CA GLN A 128 -9.61 0.84 -7.99
C GLN A 128 -8.46 -0.17 -7.88
N TYR A 129 -7.22 0.27 -8.12
CA TYR A 129 -6.03 -0.56 -7.97
C TYR A 129 -5.89 -1.10 -6.54
N VAL A 130 -6.04 -0.25 -5.54
CA VAL A 130 -5.95 -0.64 -4.13
C VAL A 130 -7.09 -1.60 -3.75
N TYR A 131 -8.31 -1.35 -4.23
CA TYR A 131 -9.43 -2.28 -3.99
C TYR A 131 -9.23 -3.67 -4.59
N ALA A 132 -8.58 -3.74 -5.75
CA ALA A 132 -8.29 -5.00 -6.42
C ALA A 132 -7.19 -5.82 -5.73
N ASN A 133 -6.28 -5.16 -4.98
CA ASN A 133 -5.06 -5.76 -4.45
C ASN A 133 -4.96 -5.75 -2.92
N THR A 134 -6.00 -5.31 -2.20
CA THR A 134 -5.99 -5.25 -0.73
C THR A 134 -7.27 -5.80 -0.13
N ASP A 135 -7.18 -6.26 1.12
CA ASP A 135 -8.33 -6.63 1.94
C ASP A 135 -8.98 -5.41 2.61
N GLU A 136 -10.17 -5.58 3.20
CA GLU A 136 -10.93 -4.51 3.87
C GLU A 136 -10.15 -3.84 5.02
N GLY A 137 -9.29 -4.60 5.71
CA GLY A 137 -8.47 -4.10 6.83
C GLY A 137 -7.23 -3.30 6.43
N SER A 138 -6.92 -3.18 5.12
CA SER A 138 -5.70 -2.49 4.65
C SER A 138 -5.69 -1.01 5.02
N ALA A 139 -4.59 -0.57 5.63
CA ALA A 139 -4.41 0.82 6.03
C ALA A 139 -4.31 1.76 4.81
N LEU A 140 -3.74 1.29 3.69
CA LEU A 140 -3.72 2.05 2.44
C LEU A 140 -5.12 2.24 1.89
N ARG A 141 -5.96 1.18 1.86
CA ARG A 141 -7.36 1.29 1.46
C ARG A 141 -8.09 2.32 2.32
N ARG A 142 -7.94 2.26 3.65
CA ARG A 142 -8.53 3.21 4.57
C ARG A 142 -8.08 4.64 4.30
N LEU A 143 -6.79 4.89 4.11
CA LEU A 143 -6.25 6.21 3.77
C LEU A 143 -6.90 6.79 2.52
N LEU A 144 -6.98 5.99 1.44
CA LEU A 144 -7.55 6.45 0.17
C LEU A 144 -9.05 6.71 0.28
N VAL A 145 -9.80 5.82 0.95
CA VAL A 145 -11.24 5.97 1.16
C VAL A 145 -11.55 7.24 1.94
N HIS A 146 -10.88 7.48 3.06
CA HIS A 146 -11.10 8.67 3.87
C HIS A 146 -10.73 9.96 3.11
N SER A 147 -9.68 9.92 2.30
CA SER A 147 -9.29 11.05 1.43
C SER A 147 -10.38 11.35 0.39
N VAL A 148 -10.90 10.32 -0.28
CA VAL A 148 -11.99 10.47 -1.26
C VAL A 148 -13.30 10.91 -0.59
N ALA A 149 -13.63 10.34 0.57
CA ALA A 149 -14.79 10.76 1.35
C ALA A 149 -14.74 12.26 1.66
N ARG A 150 -13.58 12.75 2.10
CA ARG A 150 -13.37 14.19 2.35
C ARG A 150 -13.54 15.02 1.07
N MET A 151 -12.92 14.60 -0.03
CA MET A 151 -13.05 15.30 -1.32
C MET A 151 -14.50 15.41 -1.77
N LEU A 152 -15.26 14.32 -1.68
CA LEU A 152 -16.65 14.29 -2.11
C LEU A 152 -17.58 15.07 -1.18
N ALA A 153 -17.36 14.98 0.13
CA ALA A 153 -18.19 15.68 1.12
C ALA A 153 -17.99 17.20 1.12
N LEU A 154 -16.81 17.68 0.72
CA LEU A 154 -16.50 19.11 0.65
C LEU A 154 -16.69 19.71 -0.76
N SER A 155 -17.12 18.90 -1.73
CA SER A 155 -17.35 19.37 -3.10
C SER A 155 -18.62 20.19 -3.18
N ASP A 156 -18.49 21.45 -3.55
CA ASP A 156 -19.61 22.37 -3.84
C ASP A 156 -20.29 22.10 -5.21
N ARG A 157 -19.63 21.31 -6.05
CA ARG A 157 -20.09 20.96 -7.42
C ARG A 157 -20.74 19.58 -7.50
N GLY A 158 -21.01 18.95 -6.34
CA GLY A 158 -21.54 17.59 -6.27
C GLY A 158 -20.52 16.53 -6.67
N ILE A 159 -21.00 15.31 -6.94
CA ILE A 159 -20.16 14.16 -7.28
C ILE A 159 -19.73 14.23 -8.74
N PRO A 160 -18.41 14.26 -9.05
CA PRO A 160 -17.94 14.21 -10.43
C PRO A 160 -18.44 12.96 -11.18
N GLN A 161 -18.77 13.10 -12.46
CA GLN A 161 -19.43 12.03 -13.24
C GLN A 161 -18.67 10.69 -13.24
N HIS A 162 -17.35 10.72 -13.27
CA HIS A 162 -16.54 9.48 -13.22
C HIS A 162 -16.62 8.79 -11.87
N TRP A 163 -16.72 9.54 -10.77
CA TRP A 163 -16.96 9.00 -9.44
C TRP A 163 -18.39 8.47 -9.29
N ASP A 164 -19.40 9.18 -9.78
CA ASP A 164 -20.79 8.70 -9.76
C ASP A 164 -20.91 7.33 -10.46
N LYS A 165 -20.35 7.20 -11.65
CA LYS A 165 -20.33 5.92 -12.37
C LYS A 165 -19.61 4.81 -11.62
N ALA A 166 -18.50 5.12 -10.97
CA ALA A 166 -17.72 4.15 -10.22
C ALA A 166 -18.44 3.68 -8.94
N LEU A 167 -19.03 4.61 -8.20
CA LEU A 167 -19.77 4.31 -6.98
C LEU A 167 -20.99 3.45 -7.23
N ARG A 168 -21.72 3.70 -8.36
CA ARG A 168 -22.84 2.84 -8.79
C ARG A 168 -22.40 1.41 -9.12
N LYS A 169 -21.18 1.21 -9.59
CA LYS A 169 -20.64 -0.11 -9.95
C LYS A 169 -20.01 -0.84 -8.78
N ASN A 170 -19.41 -0.12 -7.86
CA ASN A 170 -18.69 -0.66 -6.70
C ASN A 170 -19.41 -0.24 -5.41
N GLY A 171 -20.39 -1.05 -5.02
CA GLY A 171 -21.17 -0.81 -3.80
C GLY A 171 -20.31 -0.84 -2.53
N GLN A 172 -19.26 -1.65 -2.48
CA GLN A 172 -18.34 -1.69 -1.34
C GLN A 172 -17.66 -0.33 -1.15
N LEU A 173 -17.12 0.25 -2.23
CA LEU A 173 -16.50 1.59 -2.17
C LEU A 173 -17.49 2.65 -1.69
N ALA A 174 -18.74 2.62 -2.18
CA ALA A 174 -19.76 3.56 -1.76
C ALA A 174 -20.08 3.44 -0.26
N VAL A 175 -20.23 2.21 0.24
CA VAL A 175 -20.47 1.95 1.67
C VAL A 175 -19.28 2.39 2.52
N ASP A 176 -18.06 2.11 2.09
CA ASP A 176 -16.86 2.50 2.84
C ASP A 176 -16.70 4.03 2.93
N ILE A 177 -17.04 4.77 1.86
CA ILE A 177 -17.09 6.24 1.88
C ILE A 177 -18.13 6.75 2.88
N ILE A 178 -19.33 6.16 2.89
CA ILE A 178 -20.38 6.55 3.85
C ILE A 178 -19.92 6.28 5.29
N ARG A 179 -19.31 5.11 5.55
CA ARG A 179 -18.75 4.79 6.87
C ARG A 179 -17.67 5.78 7.30
N ALA A 180 -16.77 6.17 6.37
CA ALA A 180 -15.75 7.17 6.66
C ALA A 180 -16.37 8.52 7.06
N ILE A 181 -17.42 8.96 6.38
CA ILE A 181 -18.15 10.19 6.73
C ILE A 181 -18.84 10.05 8.11
N GLN A 182 -19.42 8.90 8.42
CA GLN A 182 -20.05 8.65 9.72
C GLN A 182 -19.04 8.72 10.88
N GLU A 183 -17.79 8.31 10.67
CA GLU A 183 -16.72 8.42 11.68
C GLU A 183 -16.44 9.86 12.10
N TRP A 184 -16.76 10.86 11.28
CA TRP A 184 -16.58 12.28 11.60
C TRP A 184 -17.55 12.82 12.66
N ARG A 185 -18.57 12.05 13.03
CA ARG A 185 -19.58 12.44 14.04
C ARG A 185 -20.15 13.82 13.77
N ILE A 186 -20.71 14.00 12.57
CA ILE A 186 -21.30 15.26 12.14
C ILE A 186 -22.41 15.64 13.13
N ASP A 187 -22.39 16.90 13.57
CA ASP A 187 -23.41 17.47 14.46
C ASP A 187 -24.78 17.43 13.77
N ALA A 188 -25.75 16.71 14.38
CA ALA A 188 -27.09 16.56 13.83
C ALA A 188 -27.79 17.91 13.61
N LEU A 189 -27.45 18.95 14.39
CA LEU A 189 -28.02 20.29 14.24
C LEU A 189 -27.54 21.02 13.00
N LYS A 190 -26.43 20.54 12.39
CA LYS A 190 -25.88 21.09 11.15
C LYS A 190 -26.32 20.34 9.90
N VAL A 191 -27.02 19.23 10.08
CA VAL A 191 -27.56 18.43 8.98
C VAL A 191 -29.04 18.83 8.81
N PRO A 192 -29.45 19.33 7.62
CA PRO A 192 -30.85 19.63 7.35
C PRO A 192 -31.75 18.43 7.56
N ASP A 193 -32.89 18.61 8.20
CA ASP A 193 -33.87 17.54 8.37
C ASP A 193 -35.10 17.83 7.46
N PRO A 194 -35.17 17.13 6.28
CA PRO A 194 -36.26 17.38 5.33
C PRO A 194 -37.65 17.04 5.87
N ARG A 195 -37.75 16.34 7.00
CA ARG A 195 -39.04 16.07 7.65
C ARG A 195 -39.60 17.30 8.35
N HIS A 196 -38.73 18.26 8.75
CA HIS A 196 -39.10 19.50 9.40
C HIS A 196 -38.84 20.74 8.54
N ASP A 197 -38.00 20.62 7.53
CA ASP A 197 -37.68 21.67 6.58
C ASP A 197 -37.77 21.15 5.14
N PRO A 198 -38.97 21.26 4.52
CA PRO A 198 -39.22 20.77 3.16
C PRO A 198 -38.37 21.44 2.07
N GLU A 199 -37.84 22.65 2.30
CA GLU A 199 -36.96 23.35 1.35
C GLU A 199 -35.52 22.83 1.37
N SER A 200 -35.20 21.97 2.32
CA SER A 200 -33.87 21.34 2.46
C SER A 200 -33.74 19.98 1.75
N ALA A 201 -34.78 19.54 1.04
CA ALA A 201 -34.84 18.23 0.36
C ALA A 201 -34.38 18.29 -1.10
#